data_63af091c62b93a2fade7f6c0b23afa1f
#
_entry.id   63af091c62b93a2fade7f6c0b23afa1f
#
_cell.length_a   1.000
_cell.length_b   1.000
_cell.length_c   1.000
_cell.angle_alpha   90.00
_cell.angle_beta   90.00
_cell.angle_gamma   90.00
#
_symmetry.space_group_name_H-M   'P 1'
#
loop_
_entity.id
_entity.type
_entity.pdbx_description
1 polymer ?
#
loop_
_entity_poly.entity_id
_entity_poly.type
_entity_poly.pdbx_seq_one_letter_code
_entity_poly.pdbx_strand_id
1 'polypeptide(L)'
;MEIHDWNFNPARLRNHRPVKPTDLRGILQYVPAFRDRIFVLALDGAIIGDENFANLLLDIAVLRSLNIKVVIVHGAGQAIAEDGKQRHITPSNLDGCGVTDDDTLELAVNAANRLTHEILAGLAAHDLRAVCSNCITASPMGIIKGIDHQNTGKVERVDWTFIASLLGEGCTPVVPPLGTDGAGATYRINSDAVAVSVAMQLKAARLIF
;
A
#
# COMPACT_ATOMS: atom_id res chain seq x y z
N MET A 1 -13.11 24.87 27.99
CA MET A 1 -12.11 24.11 27.21
C MET A 1 -11.52 23.08 28.16
N GLU A 2 -12.21 21.94 28.27
CA GLU A 2 -11.81 20.85 29.18
C GLU A 2 -10.67 20.07 28.59
N ILE A 3 -9.57 20.00 29.33
CA ILE A 3 -8.40 19.19 29.02
C ILE A 3 -8.80 17.74 29.34
N HIS A 4 -8.97 16.90 28.33
CA HIS A 4 -9.16 15.47 28.53
C HIS A 4 -7.86 14.88 29.11
N ASP A 5 -7.91 14.45 30.35
CA ASP A 5 -6.89 13.67 31.03
C ASP A 5 -6.64 12.36 30.25
N TRP A 6 -5.47 12.25 29.66
CA TRP A 6 -4.97 11.00 29.13
C TRP A 6 -4.72 10.01 30.28
N ASN A 7 -5.67 9.13 30.51
CA ASN A 7 -5.57 8.09 31.51
C ASN A 7 -4.59 7.00 31.00
N PHE A 8 -3.29 7.21 31.29
CA PHE A 8 -2.25 6.25 31.04
C PHE A 8 -2.50 5.01 31.91
N ASN A 9 -2.90 3.89 31.28
CA ASN A 9 -3.12 2.62 32.00
C ASN A 9 -1.82 1.79 31.97
N PRO A 10 -1.05 1.73 33.06
CA PRO A 10 0.22 0.98 33.13
C PRO A 10 0.04 -0.54 33.04
N ALA A 11 -1.19 -1.06 33.14
CA ALA A 11 -1.47 -2.49 33.07
C ALA A 11 -1.33 -3.09 31.66
N ARG A 12 -1.31 -2.27 30.60
CA ARG A 12 -1.07 -2.71 29.21
C ARG A 12 0.40 -3.02 28.89
N LEU A 13 1.34 -2.68 29.77
CA LEU A 13 2.79 -2.89 29.53
C LEU A 13 3.31 -4.24 30.05
N ARG A 14 2.46 -5.16 30.49
CA ARG A 14 2.92 -6.38 31.21
C ARG A 14 3.51 -7.50 30.38
N ASN A 15 3.66 -7.38 29.05
CA ASN A 15 4.26 -8.45 28.22
C ASN A 15 5.43 -8.00 27.33
N HIS A 16 6.07 -6.86 27.56
CA HIS A 16 7.27 -6.52 26.84
C HIS A 16 8.49 -7.13 27.52
N ARG A 17 9.21 -8.02 26.81
CA ARG A 17 10.59 -8.36 27.17
C ARG A 17 11.38 -7.07 27.27
N PRO A 18 12.14 -6.85 28.36
CA PRO A 18 12.94 -5.63 28.47
C PRO A 18 13.94 -5.60 27.31
N VAL A 19 13.86 -4.57 26.47
CA VAL A 19 14.82 -4.32 25.39
C VAL A 19 16.16 -4.01 26.06
N LYS A 20 17.17 -4.84 25.79
CA LYS A 20 18.52 -4.60 26.33
C LYS A 20 19.12 -3.37 25.63
N PRO A 21 19.85 -2.49 26.36
CA PRO A 21 20.53 -1.33 25.76
C PRO A 21 21.48 -1.70 24.60
N THR A 22 22.01 -2.91 24.59
CA THR A 22 22.83 -3.47 23.51
C THR A 22 22.05 -3.68 22.23
N ASP A 23 20.78 -4.13 22.33
CA ASP A 23 19.91 -4.37 21.17
C ASP A 23 19.53 -3.03 20.54
N LEU A 24 19.24 -2.03 21.38
CA LEU A 24 18.92 -0.68 20.91
C LEU A 24 20.13 -0.05 20.17
N ARG A 25 21.35 -0.18 20.70
CA ARG A 25 22.56 0.30 20.03
C ARG A 25 22.80 -0.41 18.69
N GLY A 26 22.54 -1.73 18.64
CA GLY A 26 22.63 -2.52 17.42
C GLY A 26 21.67 -2.01 16.33
N ILE A 27 20.44 -1.65 16.69
CA ILE A 27 19.46 -1.06 15.76
C ILE A 27 19.88 0.35 15.35
N LEU A 28 20.24 1.20 16.29
CA LEU A 28 20.57 2.61 16.02
C LEU A 28 21.79 2.80 15.10
N GLN A 29 22.73 1.85 15.06
CA GLN A 29 23.87 1.93 14.12
C GLN A 29 23.47 1.84 12.65
N TYR A 30 22.28 1.24 12.34
CA TYR A 30 21.78 1.14 10.97
C TYR A 30 20.94 2.36 10.55
N VAL A 31 20.43 3.14 11.50
CA VAL A 31 19.58 4.31 11.21
C VAL A 31 20.26 5.30 10.25
N PRO A 32 21.56 5.66 10.39
CA PRO A 32 22.21 6.57 9.46
C PRO A 32 22.25 6.07 8.00
N ALA A 33 22.25 4.74 7.79
CA ALA A 33 22.28 4.15 6.46
C ALA A 33 20.94 4.26 5.73
N PHE A 34 19.84 4.35 6.47
CA PHE A 34 18.48 4.34 5.93
C PHE A 34 17.74 5.69 6.09
N ARG A 35 18.27 6.58 6.89
CA ARG A 35 17.70 7.92 7.07
C ARG A 35 17.55 8.63 5.72
N ASP A 36 16.42 9.26 5.50
CA ASP A 36 16.03 9.94 4.26
C ASP A 36 15.88 9.03 3.02
N ARG A 37 16.06 7.72 3.20
CA ARG A 37 15.87 6.75 2.12
C ARG A 37 14.40 6.39 1.96
N ILE A 38 14.06 5.97 0.72
CA ILE A 38 12.71 5.55 0.37
C ILE A 38 12.63 4.03 0.48
N PHE A 39 11.62 3.56 1.20
CA PHE A 39 11.21 2.16 1.26
C PHE A 39 9.84 2.02 0.59
N VAL A 40 9.70 1.03 -0.28
CA VAL A 40 8.40 0.65 -0.86
C VAL A 40 7.97 -0.64 -0.17
N LEU A 41 6.79 -0.61 0.44
CA LEU A 41 6.17 -1.77 1.09
C LEU A 41 5.05 -2.27 0.18
N ALA A 42 5.19 -3.49 -0.32
CA ALA A 42 4.15 -4.18 -1.08
C ALA A 42 3.33 -5.05 -0.10
N LEU A 43 2.10 -4.65 0.15
CA LEU A 43 1.23 -5.32 1.11
C LEU A 43 0.22 -6.21 0.38
N ASP A 44 0.14 -7.48 0.74
CA ASP A 44 -1.00 -8.30 0.32
C ASP A 44 -2.27 -7.72 0.97
N GLY A 45 -3.35 -7.59 0.16
CA GLY A 45 -4.63 -7.13 0.66
C GLY A 45 -5.20 -7.97 1.81
N ALA A 46 -4.79 -9.24 1.91
CA ALA A 46 -5.17 -10.13 3.00
C ALA A 46 -4.72 -9.64 4.38
N ILE A 47 -3.54 -9.03 4.46
CA ILE A 47 -2.98 -8.58 5.76
C ILE A 47 -3.75 -7.42 6.36
N ILE A 48 -4.50 -6.65 5.53
CA ILE A 48 -5.25 -5.48 5.98
C ILE A 48 -6.42 -5.90 6.87
N GLY A 49 -7.01 -7.06 6.59
CA GLY A 49 -8.07 -7.67 7.43
C GLY A 49 -7.55 -8.56 8.56
N ASP A 50 -6.24 -8.73 8.70
CA ASP A 50 -5.62 -9.59 9.69
C ASP A 50 -5.39 -8.87 11.02
N GLU A 51 -5.38 -9.61 12.13
CA GLU A 51 -5.11 -9.08 13.48
C GLU A 51 -3.71 -8.45 13.62
N ASN A 52 -2.75 -8.86 12.77
CA ASN A 52 -1.40 -8.30 12.74
C ASN A 52 -1.30 -6.95 12.00
N PHE A 53 -2.36 -6.50 11.32
CA PHE A 53 -2.31 -5.22 10.60
C PHE A 53 -1.97 -4.04 11.52
N ALA A 54 -2.48 -4.04 12.75
CA ALA A 54 -2.14 -3.03 13.75
C ALA A 54 -0.63 -2.99 14.09
N ASN A 55 0.03 -4.15 14.14
CA ASN A 55 1.48 -4.24 14.35
C ASN A 55 2.26 -3.68 13.16
N LEU A 56 1.83 -4.00 11.95
CA LEU A 56 2.43 -3.46 10.72
C LEU A 56 2.35 -1.93 10.67
N LEU A 57 1.21 -1.35 11.07
CA LEU A 57 1.06 0.10 11.15
C LEU A 57 2.02 0.73 12.17
N LEU A 58 2.23 0.08 13.31
CA LEU A 58 3.23 0.49 14.30
C LEU A 58 4.66 0.44 13.73
N ASP A 59 5.00 -0.62 12.99
CA ASP A 59 6.30 -0.74 12.34
C ASP A 59 6.51 0.37 11.30
N ILE A 60 5.48 0.73 10.54
CA ILE A 60 5.51 1.86 9.61
C ILE A 60 5.72 3.18 10.39
N ALA A 61 5.05 3.36 11.52
CA ALA A 61 5.22 4.55 12.36
C ALA A 61 6.65 4.64 12.90
N VAL A 62 7.25 3.52 13.29
CA VAL A 62 8.67 3.46 13.69
C VAL A 62 9.59 3.87 12.53
N LEU A 63 9.40 3.31 11.32
CA LEU A 63 10.19 3.70 10.15
C LEU A 63 10.09 5.21 9.88
N ARG A 64 8.89 5.77 9.95
CA ARG A 64 8.65 7.20 9.76
C ARG A 64 9.32 8.05 10.85
N SER A 65 9.29 7.62 12.12
CA SER A 65 9.97 8.31 13.24
C SER A 65 11.49 8.34 13.07
N LEU A 66 12.06 7.36 12.37
CA LEU A 66 13.47 7.31 12.01
C LEU A 66 13.82 8.12 10.74
N ASN A 67 12.87 8.90 10.24
CA ASN A 67 12.97 9.69 9.01
C ASN A 67 13.21 8.83 7.76
N ILE A 68 12.69 7.61 7.74
CA ILE A 68 12.64 6.75 6.55
C ILE A 68 11.34 7.10 5.80
N LYS A 69 11.45 7.38 4.51
CA LYS A 69 10.30 7.69 3.65
C LYS A 69 9.64 6.39 3.21
N VAL A 70 8.34 6.27 3.42
CA VAL A 70 7.60 5.03 3.12
C VAL A 70 6.57 5.30 2.04
N VAL A 71 6.51 4.44 1.03
CA VAL A 71 5.42 4.32 0.06
C VAL A 71 4.80 2.95 0.25
N ILE A 72 3.48 2.89 0.32
CA ILE A 72 2.73 1.64 0.44
C ILE A 72 2.09 1.34 -0.91
N VAL A 73 2.29 0.13 -1.41
CA VAL A 73 1.53 -0.42 -2.54
C VAL A 73 0.76 -1.62 -2.01
N HIS A 74 -0.54 -1.72 -2.28
CA HIS A 74 -1.31 -2.84 -1.76
C HIS A 74 -1.99 -3.65 -2.87
N GLY A 75 -2.20 -4.93 -2.61
CA GLY A 75 -3.04 -5.81 -3.41
C GLY A 75 -4.51 -5.74 -2.97
N ALA A 76 -5.39 -6.39 -3.74
CA ALA A 76 -6.82 -6.49 -3.42
C ALA A 76 -7.42 -7.88 -3.76
N GLY A 77 -6.60 -8.86 -4.10
CA GLY A 77 -7.07 -10.17 -4.61
C GLY A 77 -8.06 -10.88 -3.69
N GLN A 78 -7.75 -10.96 -2.39
CA GLN A 78 -8.64 -11.61 -1.41
C GLN A 78 -9.96 -10.83 -1.27
N ALA A 79 -9.90 -9.52 -1.15
CA ALA A 79 -11.10 -8.69 -1.01
C ALA A 79 -12.00 -8.79 -2.26
N ILE A 80 -11.42 -8.86 -3.46
CA ILE A 80 -12.16 -9.11 -4.70
C ILE A 80 -12.87 -10.46 -4.66
N ALA A 81 -12.20 -11.51 -4.18
CA ALA A 81 -12.79 -12.84 -4.05
C ALA A 81 -13.96 -12.87 -3.04
N GLU A 82 -13.81 -12.16 -1.92
CA GLU A 82 -14.84 -12.05 -0.88
C GLU A 82 -16.05 -11.24 -1.36
N ASP A 83 -15.83 -10.09 -1.95
CA ASP A 83 -16.88 -9.23 -2.51
C ASP A 83 -17.61 -9.95 -3.66
N GLY A 84 -16.89 -10.71 -4.50
CA GLY A 84 -17.48 -11.55 -5.54
C GLY A 84 -18.43 -12.61 -4.96
N LYS A 85 -18.01 -13.31 -3.90
CA LYS A 85 -18.88 -14.29 -3.21
C LYS A 85 -20.15 -13.64 -2.67
N GLN A 86 -20.04 -12.47 -2.03
CA GLN A 86 -21.18 -11.75 -1.46
C GLN A 86 -22.17 -11.30 -2.53
N ARG A 87 -21.66 -10.88 -3.71
CA ARG A 87 -22.49 -10.42 -4.84
C ARG A 87 -22.89 -11.51 -5.81
N HIS A 88 -22.47 -12.78 -5.58
CA HIS A 88 -22.67 -13.90 -6.50
C HIS A 88 -22.04 -13.69 -7.88
N ILE A 89 -20.92 -12.95 -7.93
CA ILE A 89 -20.10 -12.72 -9.12
C ILE A 89 -18.83 -13.54 -8.99
N THR A 90 -18.48 -14.29 -10.03
CA THR A 90 -17.21 -15.02 -10.08
C THR A 90 -16.16 -14.16 -10.77
N PRO A 91 -15.15 -13.64 -10.04
CA PRO A 91 -14.11 -12.82 -10.67
C PRO A 91 -13.36 -13.60 -11.75
N SER A 92 -13.12 -12.98 -12.90
CA SER A 92 -12.40 -13.60 -14.02
C SER A 92 -10.92 -13.86 -13.72
N ASN A 93 -10.31 -13.07 -12.83
CA ASN A 93 -9.00 -13.34 -12.24
C ASN A 93 -8.88 -12.64 -10.87
N LEU A 94 -7.88 -13.03 -10.05
CA LEU A 94 -7.67 -12.48 -8.71
C LEU A 94 -6.35 -11.71 -8.55
N ASP A 95 -5.35 -11.98 -9.40
CA ASP A 95 -3.99 -11.44 -9.29
C ASP A 95 -3.71 -10.23 -10.20
N GLY A 96 -4.65 -9.88 -11.08
CA GLY A 96 -4.49 -8.79 -12.05
C GLY A 96 -3.55 -9.11 -13.22
N CYS A 97 -3.25 -10.40 -13.46
CA CYS A 97 -2.42 -10.85 -14.59
C CYS A 97 -3.26 -11.46 -15.72
N GLY A 98 -4.45 -11.98 -15.41
CA GLY A 98 -5.37 -12.60 -16.36
C GLY A 98 -6.30 -11.60 -17.04
N VAL A 99 -7.39 -12.10 -17.61
CA VAL A 99 -8.46 -11.27 -18.17
C VAL A 99 -9.21 -10.57 -17.03
N THR A 100 -9.47 -9.30 -17.15
CA THR A 100 -10.35 -8.54 -16.23
C THR A 100 -11.57 -8.08 -17.01
N ASP A 101 -12.69 -8.78 -16.84
CA ASP A 101 -13.98 -8.34 -17.38
C ASP A 101 -14.56 -7.16 -16.59
N ASP A 102 -15.66 -6.61 -17.06
CA ASP A 102 -16.27 -5.40 -16.46
C ASP A 102 -16.72 -5.65 -15.03
N ASP A 103 -17.33 -6.80 -14.74
CA ASP A 103 -17.76 -7.18 -13.39
C ASP A 103 -16.58 -7.30 -12.43
N THR A 104 -15.49 -7.93 -12.88
CA THR A 104 -14.25 -8.04 -12.10
C THR A 104 -13.58 -6.70 -11.91
N LEU A 105 -13.63 -5.79 -12.90
CA LEU A 105 -13.09 -4.44 -12.73
C LEU A 105 -13.89 -3.66 -11.68
N GLU A 106 -15.23 -3.74 -11.70
CA GLU A 106 -16.07 -3.10 -10.68
C GLU A 106 -15.74 -3.60 -9.27
N LEU A 107 -15.62 -4.92 -9.10
CA LEU A 107 -15.20 -5.52 -7.84
C LEU A 107 -13.81 -5.02 -7.42
N ALA A 108 -12.86 -4.96 -8.36
CA ALA A 108 -11.49 -4.53 -8.07
C ALA A 108 -11.43 -3.06 -7.64
N VAL A 109 -12.18 -2.17 -8.29
CA VAL A 109 -12.25 -0.74 -7.92
C VAL A 109 -12.84 -0.58 -6.52
N ASN A 110 -13.95 -1.28 -6.21
CA ASN A 110 -14.60 -1.20 -4.91
C ASN A 110 -13.70 -1.75 -3.80
N ALA A 111 -13.13 -2.94 -3.99
CA ALA A 111 -12.22 -3.57 -3.03
C ALA A 111 -10.95 -2.72 -2.80
N ALA A 112 -10.32 -2.23 -3.86
CA ALA A 112 -9.12 -1.42 -3.75
C ALA A 112 -9.39 -0.11 -2.99
N ASN A 113 -10.49 0.59 -3.27
CA ASN A 113 -10.86 1.81 -2.57
C ASN A 113 -11.14 1.57 -1.09
N ARG A 114 -11.84 0.48 -0.74
CA ARG A 114 -12.09 0.10 0.65
C ARG A 114 -10.80 -0.17 1.40
N LEU A 115 -9.92 -1.02 0.86
CA LEU A 115 -8.62 -1.34 1.48
C LEU A 115 -7.71 -0.11 1.57
N THR A 116 -7.69 0.74 0.55
CA THR A 116 -6.98 2.03 0.61
C THR A 116 -7.46 2.85 1.81
N HIS A 117 -8.78 2.96 1.99
CA HIS A 117 -9.34 3.74 3.11
C HIS A 117 -8.98 3.13 4.46
N GLU A 118 -9.00 1.81 4.60
CA GLU A 118 -8.58 1.11 5.83
C GLU A 118 -7.11 1.40 6.16
N ILE A 119 -6.22 1.40 5.16
CA ILE A 119 -4.80 1.78 5.34
C ILE A 119 -4.69 3.25 5.78
N LEU A 120 -5.40 4.17 5.11
CA LEU A 120 -5.38 5.60 5.45
C LEU A 120 -5.87 5.83 6.88
N ALA A 121 -6.97 5.18 7.27
CA ALA A 121 -7.53 5.28 8.63
C ALA A 121 -6.56 4.72 9.68
N GLY A 122 -5.94 3.56 9.39
CA GLY A 122 -4.95 2.95 10.26
C GLY A 122 -3.71 3.84 10.46
N LEU A 123 -3.19 4.44 9.40
CA LEU A 123 -2.06 5.37 9.49
C LEU A 123 -2.43 6.64 10.26
N ALA A 124 -3.64 7.17 10.05
CA ALA A 124 -4.13 8.34 10.78
C ALA A 124 -4.23 8.08 12.29
N ALA A 125 -4.56 6.86 12.72
CA ALA A 125 -4.57 6.49 14.14
C ALA A 125 -3.18 6.55 14.81
N HIS A 126 -2.11 6.63 14.01
CA HIS A 126 -0.72 6.78 14.45
C HIS A 126 -0.14 8.16 14.10
N ASP A 127 -0.99 9.18 13.89
CA ASP A 127 -0.60 10.54 13.54
C ASP A 127 0.23 10.63 12.23
N LEU A 128 0.10 9.65 11.35
CA LEU A 128 0.76 9.63 10.05
C LEU A 128 -0.16 10.19 8.97
N ARG A 129 0.27 11.25 8.31
CA ARG A 129 -0.41 11.77 7.13
C ARG A 129 -0.20 10.80 5.96
N ALA A 130 -1.28 10.36 5.36
CA ALA A 130 -1.25 9.48 4.21
C ALA A 130 -2.19 9.96 3.11
N VAL A 131 -1.93 9.59 1.87
CA VAL A 131 -2.70 10.04 0.72
C VAL A 131 -2.71 8.97 -0.37
N CYS A 132 -3.89 8.72 -0.95
CA CYS A 132 -4.02 7.98 -2.19
C CYS A 132 -4.10 8.96 -3.36
N SER A 133 -3.44 8.65 -4.47
CA SER A 133 -3.40 9.50 -5.65
C SER A 133 -3.38 8.69 -6.94
N ASN A 134 -3.76 9.31 -8.05
CA ASN A 134 -3.71 8.75 -9.39
C ASN A 134 -2.30 8.85 -10.01
N CYS A 135 -1.28 8.42 -9.29
CA CYS A 135 0.11 8.51 -9.72
C CYS A 135 0.54 7.42 -10.73
N ILE A 136 -0.34 6.48 -11.06
CA ILE A 136 -0.08 5.40 -12.02
C ILE A 136 -0.85 5.68 -13.32
N THR A 137 -0.12 5.96 -14.39
CA THR A 137 -0.67 5.91 -15.75
C THR A 137 -0.58 4.47 -16.24
N ALA A 138 -1.70 3.93 -16.68
CA ALA A 138 -1.82 2.58 -17.22
C ALA A 138 -1.97 2.60 -18.74
N SER A 139 -1.57 1.52 -19.38
CA SER A 139 -2.00 1.18 -20.73
C SER A 139 -2.63 -0.21 -20.74
N PRO A 140 -3.57 -0.50 -21.68
CA PRO A 140 -4.19 -1.82 -21.76
C PRO A 140 -3.13 -2.91 -21.99
N MET A 141 -3.35 -4.09 -21.39
CA MET A 141 -2.53 -5.27 -21.68
C MET A 141 -2.69 -5.71 -23.14
N GLY A 142 -3.90 -5.51 -23.70
CA GLY A 142 -4.23 -5.85 -25.07
C GLY A 142 -4.40 -7.36 -25.30
N ILE A 143 -4.19 -7.77 -26.53
CA ILE A 143 -4.33 -9.17 -26.94
C ILE A 143 -2.99 -9.89 -26.79
N ILE A 144 -2.93 -10.88 -25.88
CA ILE A 144 -1.75 -11.73 -25.68
C ILE A 144 -2.11 -13.17 -26.03
N LYS A 145 -1.37 -13.77 -26.94
CA LYS A 145 -1.60 -15.16 -27.42
C LYS A 145 -3.04 -15.40 -27.89
N GLY A 146 -3.65 -14.40 -28.53
CA GLY A 146 -5.03 -14.49 -29.04
C GLY A 146 -6.12 -14.28 -27.99
N ILE A 147 -5.78 -13.96 -26.74
CA ILE A 147 -6.74 -13.66 -25.66
C ILE A 147 -6.72 -12.15 -25.39
N ASP A 148 -7.89 -11.51 -25.50
CA ASP A 148 -8.07 -10.11 -25.11
C ASP A 148 -8.15 -10.01 -23.58
N HIS A 149 -7.26 -9.21 -22.98
CA HIS A 149 -7.19 -9.02 -21.54
C HIS A 149 -8.15 -7.93 -21.02
N GLN A 150 -8.92 -7.32 -21.92
CA GLN A 150 -9.96 -6.33 -21.61
C GLN A 150 -9.43 -5.21 -20.68
N ASN A 151 -9.95 -5.14 -19.45
CA ASN A 151 -9.61 -4.10 -18.47
C ASN A 151 -8.34 -4.40 -17.64
N THR A 152 -7.56 -5.42 -18.02
CA THR A 152 -6.25 -5.62 -17.44
C THR A 152 -5.25 -4.67 -18.07
N GLY A 153 -4.55 -3.94 -17.22
CA GLY A 153 -3.53 -2.99 -17.62
C GLY A 153 -2.13 -3.38 -17.19
N LYS A 154 -1.18 -2.63 -17.71
CA LYS A 154 0.21 -2.61 -17.27
C LYS A 154 0.61 -1.19 -16.91
N VAL A 155 1.59 -1.04 -16.03
CA VAL A 155 2.15 0.27 -15.70
C VAL A 155 2.84 0.83 -16.93
N GLU A 156 2.38 1.96 -17.41
CA GLU A 156 3.02 2.72 -18.49
C GLU A 156 3.97 3.77 -17.91
N ARG A 157 3.50 4.51 -16.90
CA ARG A 157 4.27 5.56 -16.25
C ARG A 157 3.89 5.69 -14.79
N VAL A 158 4.89 5.94 -13.96
CA VAL A 158 4.70 6.37 -12.55
C VAL A 158 5.02 7.85 -12.47
N ASP A 159 4.12 8.64 -11.91
CA ASP A 159 4.42 10.05 -11.58
C ASP A 159 5.27 10.12 -10.30
N TRP A 160 6.54 9.77 -10.46
CA TRP A 160 7.50 9.74 -9.36
C TRP A 160 7.78 11.13 -8.78
N THR A 161 7.64 12.20 -9.58
CA THR A 161 7.85 13.58 -9.14
C THR A 161 6.77 13.98 -8.13
N PHE A 162 5.52 13.61 -8.40
CA PHE A 162 4.41 13.84 -7.49
C PHE A 162 4.56 13.02 -6.20
N ILE A 163 4.90 11.73 -6.32
CA ILE A 163 5.16 10.88 -5.14
C ILE A 163 6.33 11.46 -4.31
N ALA A 164 7.40 11.91 -4.94
CA ALA A 164 8.55 12.52 -4.25
C ALA A 164 8.16 13.80 -3.50
N SER A 165 7.29 14.64 -4.09
CA SER A 165 6.76 15.84 -3.44
C SER A 165 5.95 15.49 -2.19
N LEU A 166 5.06 14.49 -2.26
CA LEU A 166 4.29 14.02 -1.12
C LEU A 166 5.19 13.51 0.02
N LEU A 167 6.22 12.74 -0.33
CA LEU A 167 7.22 12.27 0.62
C LEU A 167 8.02 13.42 1.24
N GLY A 168 8.28 14.49 0.48
CA GLY A 168 8.91 15.73 0.95
C GLY A 168 8.07 16.45 2.00
N GLU A 169 6.75 16.48 1.81
CA GLU A 169 5.78 17.05 2.76
C GLU A 169 5.50 16.14 3.97
N GLY A 170 6.21 15.02 4.08
CA GLY A 170 6.03 14.07 5.18
C GLY A 170 4.76 13.22 5.06
N CYS A 171 4.14 13.15 3.89
CA CYS A 171 3.02 12.25 3.63
C CYS A 171 3.52 10.85 3.26
N THR A 172 2.71 9.83 3.57
CA THR A 172 2.92 8.45 3.14
C THR A 172 1.98 8.16 1.97
N PRO A 173 2.49 8.05 0.72
CA PRO A 173 1.67 7.68 -0.43
C PRO A 173 1.18 6.24 -0.31
N VAL A 174 -0.11 6.02 -0.59
CA VAL A 174 -0.75 4.69 -0.69
C VAL A 174 -1.21 4.51 -2.12
N VAL A 175 -0.72 3.47 -2.78
CA VAL A 175 -0.92 3.20 -4.21
C VAL A 175 -1.73 1.92 -4.37
N PRO A 176 -2.96 2.01 -4.89
CA PRO A 176 -3.79 0.84 -5.18
C PRO A 176 -3.34 0.11 -6.46
N PRO A 177 -3.79 -1.14 -6.69
CA PRO A 177 -3.51 -1.90 -7.90
C PRO A 177 -4.38 -1.46 -9.09
N LEU A 178 -4.51 -0.16 -9.29
CA LEU A 178 -5.31 0.49 -10.32
C LEU A 178 -4.49 1.57 -11.01
N GLY A 179 -4.79 1.79 -12.27
CA GLY A 179 -4.24 2.91 -13.04
C GLY A 179 -5.24 3.43 -14.05
N THR A 180 -5.02 4.64 -14.54
CA THR A 180 -5.86 5.26 -15.57
C THR A 180 -5.03 5.58 -16.80
N ASP A 181 -5.65 5.51 -17.97
CA ASP A 181 -5.03 6.01 -19.21
C ASP A 181 -5.27 7.51 -19.40
N GLY A 182 -4.74 8.06 -20.50
CA GLY A 182 -4.93 9.45 -20.85
C GLY A 182 -6.35 9.83 -21.25
N ALA A 183 -7.23 8.84 -21.51
CA ALA A 183 -8.63 9.03 -21.87
C ALA A 183 -9.59 8.88 -20.66
N GLY A 184 -9.05 8.50 -19.50
CA GLY A 184 -9.82 8.33 -18.26
C GLY A 184 -10.36 6.90 -18.06
N ALA A 185 -10.01 5.94 -18.90
CA ALA A 185 -10.34 4.54 -18.65
C ALA A 185 -9.51 3.99 -17.50
N THR A 186 -10.15 3.20 -16.63
CA THR A 186 -9.50 2.56 -15.48
C THR A 186 -9.11 1.14 -15.84
N TYR A 187 -7.91 0.76 -15.43
CA TYR A 187 -7.38 -0.58 -15.60
C TYR A 187 -6.97 -1.17 -14.26
N ARG A 188 -7.23 -2.46 -14.12
CA ARG A 188 -6.67 -3.26 -13.04
C ARG A 188 -5.25 -3.66 -13.38
N ILE A 189 -4.33 -3.50 -12.43
CA ILE A 189 -2.91 -3.81 -12.60
C ILE A 189 -2.48 -4.79 -11.51
N ASN A 190 -1.56 -5.67 -11.81
CA ASN A 190 -0.92 -6.50 -10.80
C ASN A 190 -0.16 -5.63 -9.78
N SER A 191 -0.44 -5.83 -8.49
CA SER A 191 0.13 -5.01 -7.41
C SER A 191 1.66 -5.10 -7.31
N ASP A 192 2.23 -6.29 -7.57
CA ASP A 192 3.67 -6.48 -7.52
C ASP A 192 4.37 -5.73 -8.65
N ALA A 193 3.76 -5.73 -9.85
CA ALA A 193 4.24 -4.94 -10.98
C ALA A 193 4.19 -3.42 -10.68
N VAL A 194 3.16 -2.96 -9.99
CA VAL A 194 3.07 -1.57 -9.51
C VAL A 194 4.20 -1.29 -8.50
N ALA A 195 4.38 -2.17 -7.50
CA ALA A 195 5.39 -2.00 -6.46
C ALA A 195 6.82 -1.95 -7.05
N VAL A 196 7.13 -2.84 -7.98
CA VAL A 196 8.42 -2.85 -8.70
C VAL A 196 8.61 -1.56 -9.49
N SER A 197 7.58 -1.13 -10.25
CA SER A 197 7.66 0.08 -11.06
C SER A 197 7.87 1.34 -10.20
N VAL A 198 7.14 1.45 -9.09
CA VAL A 198 7.27 2.55 -8.12
C VAL A 198 8.67 2.54 -7.49
N ALA A 199 9.15 1.37 -7.05
CA ALA A 199 10.46 1.25 -6.42
C ALA A 199 11.60 1.62 -7.38
N MET A 200 11.52 1.21 -8.64
CA MET A 200 12.49 1.54 -9.67
C MET A 200 12.53 3.05 -9.96
N GLN A 201 11.37 3.67 -10.18
CA GLN A 201 11.28 5.10 -10.53
C GLN A 201 11.72 6.00 -9.38
N LEU A 202 11.40 5.63 -8.14
CA LEU A 202 11.83 6.36 -6.95
C LEU A 202 13.27 6.04 -6.52
N LYS A 203 13.95 5.10 -7.18
CA LYS A 203 15.25 4.57 -6.76
C LYS A 203 15.24 4.17 -5.28
N ALA A 204 14.20 3.45 -4.89
CA ALA A 204 13.98 3.04 -3.52
C ALA A 204 15.18 2.23 -2.98
N ALA A 205 15.55 2.49 -1.74
CA ALA A 205 16.63 1.74 -1.08
C ALA A 205 16.20 0.31 -0.76
N ARG A 206 14.89 0.09 -0.56
CA ARG A 206 14.30 -1.23 -0.31
C ARG A 206 12.92 -1.34 -0.96
N LEU A 207 12.65 -2.52 -1.50
CA LEU A 207 11.32 -3.02 -1.83
C LEU A 207 11.09 -4.24 -0.96
N ILE A 208 10.00 -4.26 -0.20
CA ILE A 208 9.66 -5.29 0.80
C ILE A 208 8.28 -5.81 0.43
N PHE A 209 8.18 -7.14 0.28
CA PHE A 209 6.94 -7.89 0.06
C PHE A 209 6.51 -8.59 1.33
#